data_cbdf12437c3b5941085841ba4b3e30e5
#
_entry.id   cbdf12437c3b5941085841ba4b3e30e5
#
_cell.length_a   1.000
_cell.length_b   1.000
_cell.length_c   1.000
_cell.angle_alpha   90.00
_cell.angle_beta   90.00
_cell.angle_gamma   90.00
#
_symmetry.space_group_name_H-M   'P 1'
#
loop_
_entity.id
_entity.type
_entity.pdbx_description
1 polymer ?
#
loop_
_entity_poly.entity_id
_entity_poly.type
_entity_poly.pdbx_seq_one_letter_code
_entity_poly.pdbx_strand_id
1 'polypeptide(L)'
;MNLEAEIALAHRLADAAREAIRPHFREPVAAERKGDSTPVTIADREAEQAMRRLLTAEVPQDGVNGEEFGVSEGRSGRQWVLDPVDGTCAFLAGRATFGTLIALVVEGFPVLGLIDQPIAGERWLGAAGRQTTLNGKPVSTRPCRELADATLATTGPQYFTQEEGDRFMALAQKTDHKRMIMGGDCYNYALLATGFVDVVCESGLKLHDFAALVPVVEGAGGTMCDWNGEPLHAGSDGHVLAIGDPARLEDVLEALGGHGH
;
A
#
# COMPACT_ATOMS: atom_id res chain seq x y z
N MET A 1 21.68 -0.01 5.49
CA MET A 1 21.14 0.90 6.55
C MET A 1 20.68 0.04 7.72
N ASN A 2 20.95 0.44 8.97
CA ASN A 2 20.35 -0.26 10.12
C ASN A 2 19.03 0.44 10.47
N LEU A 3 17.92 -0.29 10.42
CA LEU A 3 16.53 0.23 10.60
C LEU A 3 15.84 -0.34 11.85
N GLU A 4 16.58 -0.89 12.83
CA GLU A 4 15.97 -1.53 14.00
C GLU A 4 15.11 -0.56 14.84
N ALA A 5 15.59 0.66 15.04
CA ALA A 5 14.88 1.69 15.80
C ALA A 5 13.59 2.13 15.07
N GLU A 6 13.68 2.29 13.75
CA GLU A 6 12.57 2.68 12.89
C GLU A 6 11.52 1.57 12.80
N ILE A 7 11.95 0.32 12.70
CA ILE A 7 11.05 -0.84 12.75
C ILE A 7 10.29 -0.88 14.08
N ALA A 8 11.01 -0.71 15.19
CA ALA A 8 10.37 -0.67 16.51
C ALA A 8 9.39 0.51 16.65
N LEU A 9 9.72 1.68 16.08
CA LEU A 9 8.82 2.82 16.04
C LEU A 9 7.60 2.55 15.16
N ALA A 10 7.77 2.00 13.96
CA ALA A 10 6.66 1.65 13.06
C ALA A 10 5.66 0.70 13.73
N HIS A 11 6.11 -0.27 14.49
CA HIS A 11 5.23 -1.13 15.29
C HIS A 11 4.41 -0.35 16.32
N ARG A 12 5.02 0.61 17.05
CA ARG A 12 4.30 1.44 18.03
C ARG A 12 3.31 2.39 17.35
N LEU A 13 3.66 2.94 16.19
CA LEU A 13 2.73 3.75 15.38
C LEU A 13 1.51 2.94 14.99
N ALA A 14 1.72 1.72 14.48
CA ALA A 14 0.63 0.83 14.09
C ALA A 14 -0.24 0.40 15.30
N ASP A 15 0.36 0.18 16.47
CA ASP A 15 -0.39 -0.13 17.69
C ASP A 15 -1.27 1.05 18.10
N ALA A 16 -0.75 2.28 18.07
CA ALA A 16 -1.51 3.48 18.39
C ALA A 16 -2.65 3.74 17.39
N ALA A 17 -2.41 3.53 16.08
CA ALA A 17 -3.45 3.62 15.06
C ALA A 17 -4.54 2.56 15.27
N ARG A 18 -4.15 1.30 15.55
CA ARG A 18 -5.07 0.19 15.82
C ARG A 18 -6.00 0.48 16.99
N GLU A 19 -5.47 1.04 18.08
CA GLU A 19 -6.26 1.43 19.26
C GLU A 19 -7.31 2.51 18.91
N ALA A 20 -6.96 3.46 18.04
CA ALA A 20 -7.86 4.50 17.60
C ALA A 20 -8.93 3.99 16.63
N ILE A 21 -8.57 3.08 15.69
CA ILE A 21 -9.45 2.64 14.61
C ILE A 21 -10.50 1.62 15.07
N ARG A 22 -10.10 0.62 15.87
CA ARG A 22 -10.94 -0.53 16.23
C ARG A 22 -12.29 -0.18 16.85
N PRO A 23 -12.41 0.83 17.73
CA PRO A 23 -13.70 1.22 18.33
C PRO A 23 -14.74 1.71 17.31
N HIS A 24 -14.29 2.17 16.15
CA HIS A 24 -15.17 2.75 15.13
C HIS A 24 -15.59 1.75 14.04
N PHE A 25 -14.97 0.56 13.98
CA PHE A 25 -15.27 -0.40 12.92
C PHE A 25 -16.64 -1.05 13.13
N ARG A 26 -17.50 -0.95 12.10
CA ARG A 26 -18.91 -1.42 12.10
C ARG A 26 -19.81 -0.72 13.11
N GLU A 27 -19.39 0.44 13.60
CA GLU A 27 -20.24 1.35 14.37
C GLU A 27 -20.84 2.42 13.44
N PRO A 28 -21.93 3.09 13.84
CA PRO A 28 -22.51 4.18 13.06
C PRO A 28 -21.56 5.39 13.03
N VAL A 29 -20.61 5.39 12.11
CA VAL A 29 -19.66 6.48 11.91
C VAL A 29 -20.17 7.38 10.79
N ALA A 30 -20.27 8.69 11.07
CA ALA A 30 -20.55 9.66 10.02
C ALA A 30 -19.32 9.81 9.13
N ALA A 31 -19.48 9.56 7.84
CA ALA A 31 -18.47 9.89 6.85
C ALA A 31 -18.64 11.35 6.43
N GLU A 32 -17.56 12.09 6.46
CA GLU A 32 -17.45 13.39 5.81
C GLU A 32 -16.84 13.21 4.42
N ARG A 33 -17.06 14.16 3.52
CA ARG A 33 -16.38 14.19 2.23
C ARG A 33 -15.25 15.21 2.27
N LYS A 34 -14.06 14.80 1.88
CA LYS A 34 -12.93 15.71 1.64
C LYS A 34 -13.21 16.62 0.43
N GLY A 35 -12.35 17.60 0.18
CA GLY A 35 -12.49 18.51 -0.97
C GLY A 35 -12.42 17.80 -2.32
N ASP A 36 -11.79 16.63 -2.42
CA ASP A 36 -11.73 15.74 -3.59
C ASP A 36 -12.88 14.73 -3.64
N SER A 37 -13.88 14.85 -2.76
CA SER A 37 -15.04 13.97 -2.60
C SER A 37 -14.73 12.56 -2.04
N THR A 38 -13.51 12.28 -1.60
CA THR A 38 -13.18 11.03 -0.89
C THR A 38 -13.79 11.03 0.51
N PRO A 39 -14.26 9.87 1.03
CA PRO A 39 -14.77 9.78 2.38
C PRO A 39 -13.62 9.86 3.40
N VAL A 40 -13.92 10.43 4.55
CA VAL A 40 -13.06 10.43 5.73
C VAL A 40 -13.91 10.21 6.97
N THR A 41 -13.37 9.52 7.94
CA THR A 41 -14.04 9.25 9.20
C THR A 41 -13.25 9.83 10.38
N ILE A 42 -13.87 9.83 11.55
CA ILE A 42 -13.16 10.19 12.78
C ILE A 42 -12.02 9.21 13.08
N ALA A 43 -12.16 7.95 12.66
CA ALA A 43 -11.12 6.94 12.86
C ALA A 43 -9.83 7.30 12.16
N ASP A 44 -9.90 7.79 10.89
CA ASP A 44 -8.74 8.25 10.12
C ASP A 44 -7.99 9.35 10.87
N ARG A 45 -8.72 10.38 11.30
CA ARG A 45 -8.12 11.55 11.97
C ARG A 45 -7.53 11.21 13.35
N GLU A 46 -8.24 10.42 14.16
CA GLU A 46 -7.75 10.02 15.48
C GLU A 46 -6.50 9.14 15.38
N ALA A 47 -6.47 8.24 14.39
CA ALA A 47 -5.32 7.37 14.14
C ALA A 47 -4.10 8.17 13.69
N GLU A 48 -4.25 9.09 12.70
CA GLU A 48 -3.12 9.91 12.27
C GLU A 48 -2.61 10.82 13.39
N GLN A 49 -3.51 11.41 14.18
CA GLN A 49 -3.09 12.21 15.35
C GLN A 49 -2.30 11.38 16.36
N ALA A 50 -2.72 10.14 16.63
CA ALA A 50 -2.02 9.25 17.54
C ALA A 50 -0.59 8.95 17.05
N MET A 51 -0.44 8.62 15.76
CA MET A 51 0.86 8.39 15.14
C MET A 51 1.74 9.65 15.15
N ARG A 52 1.20 10.80 14.79
CA ARG A 52 1.95 12.08 14.78
C ARG A 52 2.45 12.48 16.16
N ARG A 53 1.69 12.22 17.23
CA ARG A 53 2.15 12.47 18.61
C ARG A 53 3.41 11.67 18.95
N LEU A 54 3.47 10.40 18.57
CA LEU A 54 4.65 9.56 18.76
C LEU A 54 5.83 10.05 17.93
N LEU A 55 5.63 10.34 16.64
CA LEU A 55 6.69 10.87 15.77
C LEU A 55 7.27 12.17 16.29
N THR A 56 6.43 13.10 16.73
CA THR A 56 6.88 14.38 17.30
C THR A 56 7.70 14.17 18.58
N ALA A 57 7.36 13.19 19.40
CA ALA A 57 8.05 12.91 20.65
C ALA A 57 9.39 12.19 20.44
N GLU A 58 9.45 11.24 19.49
CA GLU A 58 10.60 10.33 19.36
C GLU A 58 11.59 10.74 18.26
N VAL A 59 11.07 11.29 17.15
CA VAL A 59 11.89 11.67 15.96
C VAL A 59 11.54 13.07 15.45
N PRO A 60 11.62 14.12 16.29
CA PRO A 60 11.15 15.48 15.96
C PRO A 60 11.89 16.14 14.80
N GLN A 61 12.98 15.55 14.31
CA GLN A 61 13.73 16.05 13.16
C GLN A 61 13.25 15.45 11.83
N ASP A 62 12.47 14.36 11.86
CA ASP A 62 11.94 13.72 10.67
C ASP A 62 10.69 14.48 10.17
N GLY A 63 10.49 14.52 8.85
CA GLY A 63 9.26 15.00 8.24
C GLY A 63 8.13 13.98 8.40
N VAL A 64 6.90 14.47 8.31
CA VAL A 64 5.69 13.62 8.29
C VAL A 64 4.81 14.05 7.13
N ASN A 65 4.41 13.11 6.30
CA ASN A 65 3.42 13.29 5.25
C ASN A 65 2.24 12.35 5.53
N GLY A 66 1.13 12.89 5.98
CA GLY A 66 -0.06 12.12 6.29
C GLY A 66 -1.22 12.50 5.39
N GLU A 67 -2.10 11.56 5.15
CA GLU A 67 -3.27 11.77 4.30
C GLU A 67 -4.22 12.83 4.85
N GLU A 68 -4.42 12.87 6.20
CA GLU A 68 -5.43 13.70 6.84
C GLU A 68 -4.94 15.09 7.20
N PHE A 69 -3.70 15.21 7.68
CA PHE A 69 -3.14 16.48 8.16
C PHE A 69 -1.99 16.99 7.29
N GLY A 70 -1.75 16.37 6.12
CA GLY A 70 -0.77 16.83 5.15
C GLY A 70 0.68 16.74 5.62
N VAL A 71 1.52 17.62 5.08
CA VAL A 71 2.97 17.59 5.26
C VAL A 71 3.40 18.49 6.44
N SER A 72 4.24 17.91 7.30
CA SER A 72 5.05 18.65 8.28
C SER A 72 6.51 18.45 7.89
N GLU A 73 7.20 19.52 7.56
CA GLU A 73 8.59 19.47 7.12
C GLU A 73 9.55 19.03 8.23
N GLY A 74 10.52 18.19 7.86
CA GLY A 74 11.62 17.77 8.74
C GLY A 74 12.96 18.37 8.32
N ARG A 75 14.03 18.03 9.07
CA ARG A 75 15.40 18.50 8.82
C ARG A 75 16.41 17.36 8.64
N SER A 76 15.97 16.11 8.84
CA SER A 76 16.82 14.93 8.78
C SER A 76 17.03 14.39 7.36
N GLY A 77 16.23 14.82 6.37
CA GLY A 77 16.13 14.20 5.05
C GLY A 77 15.28 12.91 5.04
N ARG A 78 14.63 12.59 6.16
CA ARG A 78 13.75 11.43 6.34
C ARG A 78 12.31 11.88 6.48
N GLN A 79 11.38 11.12 5.90
CA GLN A 79 9.95 11.43 5.96
C GLN A 79 9.14 10.18 6.28
N TRP A 80 8.36 10.24 7.35
CA TRP A 80 7.33 9.25 7.64
C TRP A 80 6.09 9.56 6.81
N VAL A 81 5.60 8.56 6.10
CA VAL A 81 4.41 8.66 5.25
C VAL A 81 3.33 7.80 5.87
N LEU A 82 2.14 8.37 6.07
CA LEU A 82 1.06 7.77 6.84
C LEU A 82 -0.24 7.79 6.04
N ASP A 83 -0.88 6.63 5.93
CA ASP A 83 -2.28 6.50 5.64
C ASP A 83 -2.95 5.74 6.79
N PRO A 84 -3.77 6.41 7.60
CA PRO A 84 -4.38 5.78 8.76
C PRO A 84 -5.39 4.69 8.41
N VAL A 85 -6.18 4.88 7.34
CA VAL A 85 -7.23 3.93 6.92
C VAL A 85 -7.28 3.88 5.39
N ASP A 86 -6.24 3.28 4.77
CA ASP A 86 -6.31 2.95 3.34
C ASP A 86 -7.49 2.01 3.08
N GLY A 87 -8.33 2.36 2.12
CA GLY A 87 -9.58 1.68 1.90
C GLY A 87 -10.73 2.17 2.78
N THR A 88 -10.88 3.48 2.98
CA THR A 88 -11.98 4.08 3.75
C THR A 88 -13.35 3.61 3.27
N CYS A 89 -13.53 3.38 1.96
CA CYS A 89 -14.77 2.80 1.43
C CYS A 89 -15.03 1.39 1.95
N ALA A 90 -13.99 0.55 2.06
CA ALA A 90 -14.11 -0.78 2.64
C ALA A 90 -14.41 -0.71 4.14
N PHE A 91 -13.76 0.19 4.87
CA PHE A 91 -14.03 0.45 6.29
C PHE A 91 -15.50 0.81 6.52
N LEU A 92 -16.04 1.79 5.78
CA LEU A 92 -17.43 2.22 5.86
C LEU A 92 -18.43 1.11 5.49
N ALA A 93 -18.06 0.25 4.54
CA ALA A 93 -18.86 -0.91 4.16
C ALA A 93 -18.75 -2.08 5.17
N GLY A 94 -17.95 -1.94 6.24
CA GLY A 94 -17.73 -2.98 7.25
C GLY A 94 -16.90 -4.17 6.74
N ARG A 95 -16.12 -3.98 5.66
CA ARG A 95 -15.20 -4.99 5.11
C ARG A 95 -13.82 -4.83 5.76
N ALA A 96 -13.23 -5.93 6.21
CA ALA A 96 -11.92 -5.93 6.83
C ALA A 96 -10.78 -6.06 5.80
N THR A 97 -10.87 -5.31 4.69
CA THR A 97 -9.85 -5.24 3.65
C THR A 97 -9.15 -3.88 3.59
N PHE A 98 -9.49 -2.97 4.51
CA PHE A 98 -8.74 -1.74 4.76
C PHE A 98 -7.50 -2.01 5.59
N GLY A 99 -6.56 -1.08 5.62
CA GLY A 99 -5.37 -1.18 6.47
C GLY A 99 -4.79 0.16 6.85
N THR A 100 -3.91 0.18 7.84
CA THR A 100 -3.05 1.32 8.16
C THR A 100 -1.73 1.15 7.44
N LEU A 101 -1.31 2.17 6.71
CA LEU A 101 -0.05 2.21 5.99
C LEU A 101 0.94 3.15 6.68
N ILE A 102 2.14 2.65 6.95
CA ILE A 102 3.22 3.41 7.57
C ILE A 102 4.49 3.17 6.77
N ALA A 103 5.07 4.22 6.21
CA ALA A 103 6.34 4.12 5.49
C ALA A 103 7.39 5.08 6.04
N LEU A 104 8.65 4.73 5.88
CA LEU A 104 9.78 5.65 5.98
C LEU A 104 10.38 5.83 4.60
N VAL A 105 10.43 7.07 4.15
CA VAL A 105 11.04 7.50 2.89
C VAL A 105 12.35 8.23 3.18
N VAL A 106 13.40 7.85 2.49
CA VAL A 106 14.74 8.47 2.58
C VAL A 106 15.18 8.85 1.17
N GLU A 107 15.58 10.09 0.98
CA GLU A 107 16.00 10.59 -0.34
C GLU A 107 14.99 10.32 -1.46
N GLY A 108 13.69 10.35 -1.13
CA GLY A 108 12.59 10.14 -2.06
C GLY A 108 12.21 8.67 -2.30
N PHE A 109 12.91 7.70 -1.70
CA PHE A 109 12.62 6.28 -1.88
C PHE A 109 12.10 5.62 -0.59
N PRO A 110 11.06 4.78 -0.66
CA PRO A 110 10.59 4.00 0.48
C PRO A 110 11.63 2.97 0.93
N VAL A 111 12.04 3.00 2.20
CA VAL A 111 13.04 2.08 2.76
C VAL A 111 12.49 1.17 3.86
N LEU A 112 11.31 1.51 4.40
CA LEU A 112 10.56 0.71 5.36
C LEU A 112 9.08 0.87 5.05
N GLY A 113 8.32 -0.21 5.13
CA GLY A 113 6.88 -0.23 4.97
C GLY A 113 6.22 -1.19 5.94
N LEU A 114 5.06 -0.78 6.47
CA LEU A 114 4.23 -1.58 7.34
C LEU A 114 2.78 -1.45 6.89
N ILE A 115 2.11 -2.59 6.72
CA ILE A 115 0.67 -2.70 6.50
C ILE A 115 0.08 -3.35 7.74
N ASP A 116 -0.84 -2.67 8.42
CA ASP A 116 -1.53 -3.20 9.60
C ASP A 116 -3.02 -3.36 9.33
N GLN A 117 -3.53 -4.58 9.37
CA GLN A 117 -4.97 -4.86 9.33
C GLN A 117 -5.47 -5.07 10.77
N PRO A 118 -6.12 -4.06 11.39
CA PRO A 118 -6.36 -4.05 12.83
C PRO A 118 -7.41 -5.05 13.29
N ILE A 119 -8.33 -5.49 12.42
CA ILE A 119 -9.44 -6.38 12.78
C ILE A 119 -9.02 -7.85 12.74
N ALA A 120 -8.34 -8.27 11.66
CA ALA A 120 -7.78 -9.61 11.56
C ALA A 120 -6.55 -9.81 12.45
N GLY A 121 -5.92 -8.72 12.89
CA GLY A 121 -4.70 -8.77 13.68
C GLY A 121 -3.48 -9.19 12.87
N GLU A 122 -3.45 -8.80 11.60
CA GLU A 122 -2.40 -9.13 10.65
C GLU A 122 -1.52 -7.89 10.41
N ARG A 123 -0.20 -8.10 10.45
CA ARG A 123 0.77 -7.02 10.24
C ARG A 123 1.91 -7.49 9.37
N TRP A 124 2.03 -6.88 8.20
CA TRP A 124 3.17 -7.08 7.30
C TRP A 124 4.19 -5.98 7.53
N LEU A 125 5.46 -6.38 7.55
CA LEU A 125 6.58 -5.45 7.67
C LEU A 125 7.65 -5.83 6.67
N GLY A 126 8.00 -4.88 5.81
CA GLY A 126 9.12 -4.94 4.88
C GLY A 126 10.12 -3.81 5.13
N ALA A 127 11.39 -4.08 4.96
CA ALA A 127 12.44 -3.08 5.07
C ALA A 127 13.59 -3.39 4.13
N ALA A 128 14.30 -2.37 3.67
CA ALA A 128 15.41 -2.50 2.74
C ALA A 128 16.44 -3.53 3.21
N GLY A 129 16.71 -4.53 2.36
CA GLY A 129 17.65 -5.61 2.64
C GLY A 129 17.15 -6.68 3.62
N ARG A 130 15.85 -6.72 3.92
CA ARG A 130 15.24 -7.71 4.83
C ARG A 130 14.09 -8.44 4.16
N GLN A 131 13.92 -9.70 4.56
CA GLN A 131 12.75 -10.46 4.18
C GLN A 131 11.50 -9.92 4.89
N THR A 132 10.40 -9.77 4.13
CA THR A 132 9.10 -9.36 4.66
C THR A 132 8.57 -10.40 5.64
N THR A 133 7.91 -9.92 6.69
CA THR A 133 7.28 -10.76 7.69
C THR A 133 5.79 -10.46 7.84
N LEU A 134 4.98 -11.48 8.08
CA LEU A 134 3.61 -11.40 8.58
C LEU A 134 3.60 -11.81 10.05
N ASN A 135 3.23 -10.89 10.95
CA ASN A 135 3.25 -11.12 12.40
C ASN A 135 4.59 -11.71 12.89
N GLY A 136 5.71 -11.18 12.38
CA GLY A 136 7.07 -11.61 12.70
C GLY A 136 7.53 -12.93 12.06
N LYS A 137 6.68 -13.58 11.25
CA LYS A 137 7.06 -14.81 10.52
C LYS A 137 7.39 -14.43 9.06
N PRO A 138 8.54 -14.90 8.52
CA PRO A 138 8.89 -14.65 7.14
C PRO A 138 7.80 -15.12 6.16
N VAL A 139 7.54 -14.30 5.15
CA VAL A 139 6.64 -14.62 4.04
C VAL A 139 7.33 -14.36 2.72
N SER A 140 6.80 -14.94 1.65
CA SER A 140 7.28 -14.73 0.30
C SER A 140 6.14 -14.80 -0.70
N THR A 141 6.33 -14.13 -1.82
CA THR A 141 5.50 -14.28 -3.01
C THR A 141 5.60 -15.72 -3.55
N ARG A 142 4.74 -16.07 -4.49
CA ARG A 142 4.77 -17.37 -5.16
C ARG A 142 5.26 -17.23 -6.61
N PRO A 143 5.89 -18.28 -7.17
CA PRO A 143 6.13 -18.35 -8.61
C PRO A 143 4.82 -18.34 -9.40
N CYS A 144 4.77 -17.55 -10.47
CA CYS A 144 3.69 -17.53 -11.45
C CYS A 144 4.25 -18.04 -12.79
N ARG A 145 3.89 -19.24 -13.19
CA ARG A 145 4.46 -19.93 -14.34
C ARG A 145 4.18 -19.20 -15.64
N GLU A 146 2.93 -18.79 -15.84
CA GLU A 146 2.45 -18.11 -17.03
C GLU A 146 1.47 -17.00 -16.60
N LEU A 147 1.45 -15.88 -17.31
CA LEU A 147 0.53 -14.78 -17.02
C LEU A 147 -0.94 -15.23 -17.08
N ALA A 148 -1.25 -16.21 -17.96
CA ALA A 148 -2.58 -16.79 -18.06
C ALA A 148 -3.07 -17.54 -16.79
N ASP A 149 -2.14 -17.90 -15.89
CA ASP A 149 -2.46 -18.53 -14.60
C ASP A 149 -2.58 -17.50 -13.47
N ALA A 150 -2.24 -16.23 -13.72
CA ALA A 150 -2.15 -15.20 -12.70
C ALA A 150 -3.52 -14.81 -12.13
N THR A 151 -3.56 -14.67 -10.81
CA THR A 151 -4.63 -13.95 -10.10
C THR A 151 -4.33 -12.46 -10.16
N LEU A 152 -5.17 -11.71 -10.88
CA LEU A 152 -5.08 -10.26 -11.00
C LEU A 152 -6.01 -9.58 -9.99
N ALA A 153 -5.53 -8.56 -9.30
CA ALA A 153 -6.33 -7.76 -8.38
C ALA A 153 -6.27 -6.26 -8.71
N THR A 154 -7.35 -5.56 -8.40
CA THR A 154 -7.46 -4.10 -8.40
C THR A 154 -8.50 -3.66 -7.38
N THR A 155 -8.38 -2.45 -6.83
CA THR A 155 -9.40 -1.88 -5.95
C THR A 155 -10.70 -1.62 -6.70
N GLY A 156 -10.64 -1.14 -7.94
CA GLY A 156 -11.84 -1.05 -8.74
C GLY A 156 -11.73 -0.16 -9.97
N PRO A 157 -12.58 -0.40 -10.97
CA PRO A 157 -12.54 0.29 -12.26
C PRO A 157 -12.88 1.79 -12.15
N GLN A 158 -13.52 2.23 -11.06
CA GLN A 158 -13.89 3.63 -10.83
C GLN A 158 -12.69 4.55 -10.61
N TYR A 159 -11.52 4.00 -10.38
CA TYR A 159 -10.27 4.75 -10.19
C TYR A 159 -9.47 4.92 -11.49
N PHE A 160 -9.90 4.28 -12.56
CA PHE A 160 -9.27 4.41 -13.87
C PHE A 160 -9.95 5.47 -14.73
N THR A 161 -9.17 6.21 -15.49
CA THR A 161 -9.66 6.90 -16.69
C THR A 161 -10.08 5.86 -17.73
N GLN A 162 -10.75 6.31 -18.80
CA GLN A 162 -11.13 5.38 -19.88
C GLN A 162 -9.91 4.67 -20.49
N GLU A 163 -8.84 5.40 -20.76
CA GLU A 163 -7.60 4.86 -21.36
C GLU A 163 -6.93 3.85 -20.43
N GLU A 164 -6.80 4.18 -19.13
CA GLU A 164 -6.24 3.27 -18.12
C GLU A 164 -7.10 2.01 -17.96
N GLY A 165 -8.43 2.18 -17.98
CA GLY A 165 -9.37 1.05 -17.92
C GLY A 165 -9.22 0.12 -19.13
N ASP A 166 -9.02 0.66 -20.33
CA ASP A 166 -8.79 -0.12 -21.53
C ASP A 166 -7.46 -0.91 -21.45
N ARG A 167 -6.39 -0.29 -20.94
CA ARG A 167 -5.10 -0.93 -20.68
C ARG A 167 -5.21 -2.02 -19.60
N PHE A 168 -5.89 -1.73 -18.48
CA PHE A 168 -6.16 -2.73 -17.44
C PHE A 168 -6.93 -3.92 -17.99
N MET A 169 -7.96 -3.69 -18.81
CA MET A 169 -8.73 -4.77 -19.42
C MET A 169 -7.94 -5.59 -20.43
N ALA A 170 -6.97 -4.99 -21.13
CA ALA A 170 -6.04 -5.72 -21.98
C ALA A 170 -5.16 -6.68 -21.16
N LEU A 171 -4.63 -6.23 -20.01
CA LEU A 171 -3.93 -7.08 -19.05
C LEU A 171 -4.86 -8.20 -18.51
N ALA A 172 -6.08 -7.85 -18.09
CA ALA A 172 -7.03 -8.80 -17.54
C ALA A 172 -7.39 -9.93 -18.51
N GLN A 173 -7.41 -9.66 -19.83
CA GLN A 173 -7.63 -10.67 -20.87
C GLN A 173 -6.46 -11.67 -21.02
N LYS A 174 -5.27 -11.33 -20.52
CA LYS A 174 -4.09 -12.19 -20.54
C LYS A 174 -3.93 -13.00 -19.25
N THR A 175 -4.68 -12.68 -18.20
CA THR A 175 -4.69 -13.39 -16.91
C THR A 175 -5.87 -14.36 -16.80
N ASP A 176 -5.94 -15.12 -15.71
CA ASP A 176 -7.12 -15.94 -15.43
C ASP A 176 -8.31 -15.06 -15.02
N HIS A 177 -9.18 -14.74 -15.98
CA HIS A 177 -10.36 -13.90 -15.75
C HIS A 177 -11.33 -14.43 -14.68
N LYS A 178 -11.25 -15.73 -14.32
CA LYS A 178 -12.04 -16.32 -13.23
C LYS A 178 -11.43 -16.08 -11.86
N ARG A 179 -10.18 -15.64 -11.83
CA ARG A 179 -9.44 -15.31 -10.62
C ARG A 179 -9.18 -13.81 -10.48
N MET A 180 -9.86 -12.97 -11.26
CA MET A 180 -9.77 -11.52 -11.09
C MET A 180 -10.51 -11.09 -9.84
N ILE A 181 -9.85 -10.29 -9.00
CA ILE A 181 -10.34 -9.77 -7.72
C ILE A 181 -10.55 -8.26 -7.85
N MET A 182 -11.73 -7.79 -7.44
CA MET A 182 -12.03 -6.36 -7.31
C MET A 182 -12.34 -6.01 -5.86
N GLY A 183 -11.82 -4.87 -5.42
CA GLY A 183 -11.78 -4.45 -4.02
C GLY A 183 -10.57 -5.05 -3.31
N GLY A 184 -10.20 -4.47 -2.20
CA GLY A 184 -9.12 -5.00 -1.35
C GLY A 184 -8.08 -3.97 -0.96
N ASP A 185 -8.01 -2.83 -1.67
CA ASP A 185 -7.14 -1.73 -1.31
C ASP A 185 -5.70 -2.24 -0.98
N CYS A 186 -5.02 -1.76 0.02
CA CYS A 186 -3.69 -2.23 0.42
C CYS A 186 -3.61 -3.73 0.76
N TYR A 187 -4.73 -4.34 1.12
CA TYR A 187 -4.77 -5.76 1.50
C TYR A 187 -4.46 -6.68 0.31
N ASN A 188 -4.71 -6.25 -0.93
CA ASN A 188 -4.29 -6.97 -2.13
C ASN A 188 -2.76 -7.15 -2.20
N TYR A 189 -2.02 -6.11 -1.85
CA TYR A 189 -0.54 -6.14 -1.82
C TYR A 189 -0.01 -7.01 -0.69
N ALA A 190 -0.67 -6.99 0.46
CA ALA A 190 -0.37 -7.88 1.57
C ALA A 190 -0.58 -9.36 1.21
N LEU A 191 -1.67 -9.65 0.49
CA LEU A 191 -1.94 -10.99 -0.05
C LEU A 191 -0.96 -11.40 -1.16
N LEU A 192 -0.52 -10.46 -1.99
CA LEU A 192 0.53 -10.69 -2.96
C LEU A 192 1.85 -11.05 -2.27
N ALA A 193 2.26 -10.29 -1.25
CA ALA A 193 3.46 -10.56 -0.47
C ALA A 193 3.43 -11.91 0.26
N THR A 194 2.24 -12.48 0.47
CA THR A 194 2.05 -13.83 1.06
C THR A 194 1.74 -14.93 0.04
N GLY A 195 1.82 -14.63 -1.27
CA GLY A 195 1.70 -15.61 -2.34
C GLY A 195 0.27 -16.04 -2.70
N PHE A 196 -0.76 -15.22 -2.38
CA PHE A 196 -2.16 -15.50 -2.72
C PHE A 196 -2.64 -14.75 -3.97
N VAL A 197 -2.04 -13.60 -4.27
CA VAL A 197 -2.29 -12.78 -5.46
C VAL A 197 -1.00 -12.71 -6.27
N ASP A 198 -1.09 -12.66 -7.59
CA ASP A 198 0.08 -12.67 -8.47
C ASP A 198 0.41 -11.30 -9.04
N VAL A 199 -0.63 -10.51 -9.36
CA VAL A 199 -0.50 -9.16 -9.93
C VAL A 199 -1.53 -8.23 -9.31
N VAL A 200 -1.10 -7.03 -8.90
CA VAL A 200 -1.98 -5.91 -8.55
C VAL A 200 -1.70 -4.77 -9.51
N CYS A 201 -2.75 -4.21 -10.12
CA CYS A 201 -2.63 -3.13 -11.08
C CYS A 201 -3.61 -2.01 -10.70
N GLU A 202 -3.07 -0.82 -10.42
CA GLU A 202 -3.84 0.32 -9.95
C GLU A 202 -3.37 1.64 -10.54
N SER A 203 -4.22 2.66 -10.49
CA SER A 203 -3.95 4.02 -10.92
C SER A 203 -4.52 5.03 -9.93
N GLY A 204 -3.97 6.25 -9.95
CA GLY A 204 -4.42 7.36 -9.13
C GLY A 204 -3.97 7.30 -7.68
N LEU A 205 -3.03 6.42 -7.33
CA LEU A 205 -2.48 6.31 -6.00
C LEU A 205 -1.59 7.51 -5.66
N LYS A 206 -1.70 8.00 -4.43
CA LYS A 206 -0.81 9.01 -3.88
C LYS A 206 0.32 8.35 -3.09
N LEU A 207 1.32 9.13 -2.70
CA LEU A 207 2.48 8.60 -1.97
C LEU A 207 2.09 7.81 -0.71
N HIS A 208 1.07 8.26 0.03
CA HIS A 208 0.62 7.57 1.25
C HIS A 208 -0.05 6.23 0.96
N ASP A 209 -0.63 6.04 -0.24
CA ASP A 209 -1.27 4.79 -0.64
C ASP A 209 -0.25 3.71 -1.02
N PHE A 210 0.93 4.08 -1.58
CA PHE A 210 1.87 3.09 -2.10
C PHE A 210 3.23 3.00 -1.38
N ALA A 211 3.67 4.04 -0.67
CA ALA A 211 5.02 4.05 -0.10
C ALA A 211 5.29 2.89 0.87
N ALA A 212 4.29 2.47 1.65
CA ALA A 212 4.44 1.34 2.57
C ALA A 212 4.44 -0.01 1.83
N LEU A 213 3.80 -0.09 0.68
CA LEU A 213 3.62 -1.32 -0.08
C LEU A 213 4.94 -1.77 -0.73
N VAL A 214 5.75 -0.82 -1.21
CA VAL A 214 7.01 -1.10 -1.92
C VAL A 214 7.95 -1.99 -1.11
N PRO A 215 8.39 -1.63 0.12
CA PRO A 215 9.30 -2.49 0.87
C PRO A 215 8.65 -3.81 1.31
N VAL A 216 7.32 -3.85 1.47
CA VAL A 216 6.60 -5.07 1.85
C VAL A 216 6.60 -6.08 0.69
N VAL A 217 6.30 -5.65 -0.52
CA VAL A 217 6.27 -6.52 -1.71
C VAL A 217 7.68 -6.95 -2.10
N GLU A 218 8.63 -6.01 -2.17
CA GLU A 218 10.01 -6.31 -2.57
C GLU A 218 10.73 -7.22 -1.58
N GLY A 219 10.56 -6.98 -0.29
CA GLY A 219 11.11 -7.84 0.76
C GLY A 219 10.52 -9.27 0.77
N ALA A 220 9.34 -9.47 0.15
CA ALA A 220 8.73 -10.78 -0.05
C ALA A 220 9.22 -11.48 -1.34
N GLY A 221 10.02 -10.80 -2.17
CA GLY A 221 10.56 -11.33 -3.43
C GLY A 221 9.79 -10.91 -4.67
N GLY A 222 8.79 -10.05 -4.54
CA GLY A 222 8.08 -9.42 -5.66
C GLY A 222 8.79 -8.17 -6.19
N THR A 223 8.12 -7.48 -7.11
CA THR A 223 8.56 -6.21 -7.69
C THR A 223 7.42 -5.21 -7.66
N MET A 224 7.73 -3.94 -7.34
CA MET A 224 6.81 -2.82 -7.51
C MET A 224 7.41 -1.77 -8.44
N CYS A 225 6.61 -1.31 -9.40
CA CYS A 225 7.01 -0.31 -10.38
C CYS A 225 5.79 0.49 -10.86
N ASP A 226 6.03 1.50 -11.67
CA ASP A 226 4.97 2.16 -12.43
C ASP A 226 4.57 1.32 -13.67
N TRP A 227 3.62 1.83 -14.47
CA TRP A 227 3.16 1.14 -15.69
C TRP A 227 4.16 1.20 -16.86
N ASN A 228 5.34 1.78 -16.66
CA ASN A 228 6.45 1.78 -17.59
C ASN A 228 7.60 0.86 -17.12
N GLY A 229 7.47 0.28 -15.92
CA GLY A 229 8.49 -0.55 -15.31
C GLY A 229 9.52 0.22 -14.49
N GLU A 230 9.32 1.54 -14.28
CA GLU A 230 10.25 2.36 -13.52
C GLU A 230 9.99 2.23 -12.00
N PRO A 231 11.04 2.26 -11.17
CA PRO A 231 10.90 2.17 -9.72
C PRO A 231 10.02 3.28 -9.13
N LEU A 232 9.19 2.92 -8.15
CA LEU A 232 8.34 3.89 -7.44
C LEU A 232 9.15 4.76 -6.47
N HIS A 233 8.85 6.05 -6.46
CA HIS A 233 9.46 7.04 -5.59
C HIS A 233 8.45 8.15 -5.24
N ALA A 234 8.85 9.10 -4.38
CA ALA A 234 7.96 10.16 -3.90
C ALA A 234 7.37 11.07 -5.00
N GLY A 235 7.95 11.06 -6.20
CA GLY A 235 7.48 11.83 -7.35
C GLY A 235 6.78 10.99 -8.43
N SER A 236 6.46 9.71 -8.17
CA SER A 236 5.70 8.86 -9.11
C SER A 236 4.28 9.36 -9.31
N ASP A 237 3.73 9.12 -10.49
CA ASP A 237 2.45 9.68 -10.95
C ASP A 237 1.20 8.96 -10.42
N GLY A 238 1.39 7.86 -9.69
CA GLY A 238 0.31 7.08 -9.09
C GLY A 238 -0.15 5.88 -9.93
N HIS A 239 0.48 5.60 -11.06
CA HIS A 239 0.35 4.30 -11.72
C HIS A 239 1.18 3.26 -10.98
N VAL A 240 0.56 2.21 -10.50
CA VAL A 240 1.23 1.22 -9.66
C VAL A 240 0.98 -0.20 -10.15
N LEU A 241 2.06 -0.94 -10.29
CA LEU A 241 2.09 -2.39 -10.50
C LEU A 241 2.80 -3.05 -9.32
N ALA A 242 2.22 -4.11 -8.79
CA ALA A 242 2.90 -5.07 -7.93
C ALA A 242 2.83 -6.45 -8.57
N ILE A 243 3.97 -7.12 -8.66
CA ILE A 243 4.13 -8.39 -9.36
C ILE A 243 4.81 -9.36 -8.42
N GLY A 244 4.14 -10.47 -8.10
CA GLY A 244 4.64 -11.47 -7.16
C GLY A 244 5.84 -12.25 -7.70
N ASP A 245 5.81 -12.65 -8.96
CA ASP A 245 6.95 -13.28 -9.64
C ASP A 245 7.60 -12.28 -10.60
N PRO A 246 8.79 -11.74 -10.29
CA PRO A 246 9.49 -10.78 -11.15
C PRO A 246 9.71 -11.26 -12.59
N ALA A 247 9.71 -12.57 -12.82
CA ALA A 247 9.83 -13.14 -14.17
C ALA A 247 8.62 -12.81 -15.07
N ARG A 248 7.51 -12.31 -14.50
CA ARG A 248 6.30 -11.89 -15.24
C ARG A 248 6.25 -10.40 -15.55
N LEU A 249 7.25 -9.62 -15.12
CA LEU A 249 7.25 -8.18 -15.30
C LEU A 249 7.07 -7.77 -16.77
N GLU A 250 7.89 -8.33 -17.65
CA GLU A 250 7.82 -8.00 -19.08
C GLU A 250 6.48 -8.39 -19.71
N ASP A 251 5.94 -9.56 -19.36
CA ASP A 251 4.65 -10.03 -19.86
C ASP A 251 3.49 -9.10 -19.42
N VAL A 252 3.56 -8.58 -18.18
CA VAL A 252 2.56 -7.64 -17.64
C VAL A 252 2.66 -6.29 -18.34
N LEU A 253 3.87 -5.75 -18.50
CA LEU A 253 4.10 -4.47 -19.19
C LEU A 253 3.65 -4.53 -20.65
N GLU A 254 3.97 -5.61 -21.37
CA GLU A 254 3.52 -5.83 -22.75
C GLU A 254 1.98 -5.89 -22.81
N ALA A 255 1.35 -6.62 -21.87
CA ALA A 255 -0.11 -6.74 -21.82
C ALA A 255 -0.82 -5.41 -21.54
N LEU A 256 -0.21 -4.50 -20.77
CA LEU A 256 -0.68 -3.14 -20.53
C LEU A 256 -0.48 -2.21 -21.73
N GLY A 257 0.17 -2.66 -22.81
CA GLY A 257 0.50 -1.82 -23.98
C GLY A 257 1.74 -0.95 -23.78
N GLY A 258 2.60 -1.28 -22.84
CA GLY A 258 3.86 -0.61 -22.54
C GLY A 258 5.03 -1.16 -23.35
N HIS A 259 4.96 -1.14 -24.69
CA HIS A 259 6.18 -1.18 -25.56
C HIS A 259 5.79 -0.65 -26.93
N GLY A 260 5.74 0.65 -27.03
CA GLY A 260 5.74 1.38 -28.28
C GLY A 260 7.01 2.22 -28.36
N HIS A 261 8.16 1.58 -28.54
CA HIS A 261 9.35 2.24 -29.11
C HIS A 261 10.24 1.21 -29.75
#